data_1c8aa4e8d72bc4fcdd779c32a100cb70
#
_entry.id   1c8aa4e8d72bc4fcdd779c32a100cb70
#
_cell.length_a   1.000
_cell.length_b   1.000
_cell.length_c   1.000
_cell.angle_alpha   90.00
_cell.angle_beta   90.00
_cell.angle_gamma   90.00
#
_symmetry.space_group_name_H-M   'P 1'
#
loop_
_entity.id
_entity.type
_entity.pdbx_description
1 polymer ?
#
loop_
_entity_poly.entity_id
_entity_poly.type
_entity_poly.pdbx_seq_one_letter_code
_entity_poly.pdbx_strand_id
1 'polypeptide(L)'
;MSFTIDPKDVPDPPVPEILAYEEAIRPQVEQRLGPRYGMVNPIVGTVFPNFSFLRAASRTFRVWHPRGPDKIELWSWIYVDKAAPPQVKDAMRLAGVRGFSPSGTFEQDDMDNWQQCTQTCRGLVSRRYALNMQMGLGHERFDEDLKAWASDYRFSESNHRQFYRRWAQLMAAKNWADLKS
;
A
#
# COMPACT_ATOMS: atom_id res chain seq x y z
N MET A 1 10.73 14.57 -6.94
CA MET A 1 9.51 15.17 -6.38
C MET A 1 9.31 14.63 -4.99
N SER A 2 9.34 15.47 -3.99
CA SER A 2 9.17 15.05 -2.58
C SER A 2 7.69 14.77 -2.33
N PHE A 3 7.32 13.51 -2.11
CA PHE A 3 6.03 13.17 -1.51
C PHE A 3 6.15 13.32 0.02
N THR A 4 6.38 14.52 0.47
CA THR A 4 6.13 14.84 1.86
C THR A 4 4.63 14.80 2.07
N ILE A 5 4.14 13.70 2.62
CA ILE A 5 2.79 13.69 3.15
C ILE A 5 2.81 14.66 4.32
N ASP A 6 2.03 15.73 4.22
CA ASP A 6 1.78 16.56 5.37
C ASP A 6 1.24 15.63 6.48
N PRO A 7 1.79 15.66 7.69
CA PRO A 7 1.26 14.86 8.81
C PRO A 7 -0.25 15.03 9.03
N LYS A 8 -0.82 16.15 8.58
CA LYS A 8 -2.27 16.42 8.59
C LYS A 8 -3.08 15.60 7.59
N ASP A 9 -2.41 15.06 6.55
CA ASP A 9 -3.05 14.28 5.50
C ASP A 9 -2.96 12.76 5.75
N VAL A 10 -2.41 12.34 6.87
CA VAL A 10 -2.34 10.93 7.24
C VAL A 10 -3.68 10.54 7.85
N PRO A 11 -4.37 9.50 7.33
CA PRO A 11 -5.66 9.05 7.86
C PRO A 11 -5.60 8.62 9.33
N ASP A 12 -4.43 8.18 9.76
CA ASP A 12 -4.17 7.74 11.13
C ASP A 12 -3.74 8.95 11.96
N PRO A 13 -4.37 9.23 13.10
CA PRO A 13 -3.98 10.35 13.92
C PRO A 13 -2.49 10.25 14.29
N PRO A 14 -1.74 11.35 14.16
CA PRO A 14 -0.32 11.33 14.43
C PRO A 14 -0.06 10.91 15.88
N VAL A 15 0.80 9.93 16.05
CA VAL A 15 1.27 9.49 17.38
C VAL A 15 2.62 10.17 17.61
N PRO A 16 2.69 11.15 18.53
CA PRO A 16 3.86 12.00 18.68
C PRO A 16 5.15 11.23 18.91
N GLU A 17 5.11 10.15 19.68
CA GLU A 17 6.27 9.30 19.99
C GLU A 17 6.81 8.60 18.74
N ILE A 18 5.94 8.17 17.84
CA ILE A 18 6.33 7.53 16.57
C ILE A 18 6.95 8.57 15.64
N LEU A 19 6.33 9.74 15.51
CA LEU A 19 6.86 10.82 14.66
C LEU A 19 8.24 11.31 15.13
N ALA A 20 8.40 11.52 16.42
CA ALA A 20 9.68 11.94 17.00
C ALA A 20 10.79 10.89 16.76
N TYR A 21 10.44 9.61 16.88
CA TYR A 21 11.38 8.53 16.60
C TYR A 21 11.74 8.47 15.10
N GLU A 22 10.78 8.57 14.20
CA GLU A 22 11.04 8.55 12.75
C GLU A 22 11.91 9.72 12.32
N GLU A 23 11.69 10.90 12.87
CA GLU A 23 12.53 12.07 12.60
C GLU A 23 13.95 11.87 13.11
N ALA A 24 14.11 11.30 14.30
CA ALA A 24 15.44 11.03 14.89
C ALA A 24 16.25 10.01 14.09
N ILE A 25 15.62 9.00 13.47
CA ILE A 25 16.32 8.00 12.66
C ILE A 25 16.47 8.38 11.19
N ARG A 26 15.78 9.42 10.73
CA ARG A 26 15.78 9.85 9.31
C ARG A 26 17.20 9.97 8.73
N PRO A 27 18.18 10.63 9.35
CA PRO A 27 19.52 10.74 8.80
C PRO A 27 20.20 9.38 8.58
N GLN A 28 19.95 8.42 9.47
CA GLN A 28 20.50 7.06 9.34
C GLN A 28 19.86 6.30 8.17
N VAL A 29 18.57 6.49 7.96
CA VAL A 29 17.84 5.89 6.85
C VAL A 29 18.32 6.47 5.52
N GLU A 30 18.46 7.78 5.42
CA GLU A 30 18.96 8.48 4.24
C GLU A 30 20.42 8.07 3.91
N GLN A 31 21.26 7.95 4.93
CA GLN A 31 22.65 7.48 4.73
C GLN A 31 22.70 6.06 4.15
N ARG A 32 21.81 5.16 4.59
CA ARG A 32 21.79 3.75 4.15
C ARG A 32 21.17 3.54 2.79
N LEU A 33 20.14 4.30 2.44
CA LEU A 33 19.28 4.06 1.28
C LEU A 33 19.38 5.16 0.22
N GLY A 34 20.17 6.21 0.52
CA GLY A 34 20.37 7.36 -0.33
C GLY A 34 19.27 8.43 -0.18
N PRO A 35 19.54 9.66 -0.66
CA PRO A 35 18.66 10.81 -0.42
C PRO A 35 17.26 10.66 -1.02
N ARG A 36 17.10 9.86 -2.07
CA ARG A 36 15.79 9.61 -2.69
C ARG A 36 14.86 8.77 -1.84
N TYR A 37 15.40 7.90 -0.99
CA TYR A 37 14.54 7.11 -0.11
C TYR A 37 13.77 7.97 0.90
N GLY A 38 14.38 9.04 1.40
CA GLY A 38 13.68 10.02 2.23
C GLY A 38 12.57 10.78 1.49
N MET A 39 12.61 10.80 0.16
CA MET A 39 11.61 11.43 -0.71
C MET A 39 10.46 10.50 -1.09
N VAL A 40 10.65 9.18 -1.02
CA VAL A 40 9.63 8.17 -1.30
C VAL A 40 9.14 7.63 0.04
N ASN A 41 7.97 8.05 0.45
CA ASN A 41 7.34 7.56 1.67
C ASN A 41 6.11 6.70 1.32
N PRO A 42 6.31 5.40 1.00
CA PRO A 42 5.19 4.54 0.69
C PRO A 42 4.35 4.33 1.94
N ILE A 43 3.09 4.74 1.86
CA ILE A 43 2.11 4.46 2.92
C ILE A 43 1.55 3.06 2.73
N VAL A 44 1.19 2.74 1.49
CA VAL A 44 0.63 1.45 1.10
C VAL A 44 1.41 0.94 -0.09
N GLY A 45 1.79 -0.31 -0.04
CA GLY A 45 2.46 -0.98 -1.14
C GLY A 45 1.92 -2.39 -1.36
N THR A 46 1.92 -2.81 -2.62
CA THR A 46 1.54 -4.17 -3.00
C THR A 46 2.68 -4.82 -3.77
N VAL A 47 3.07 -6.00 -3.33
CA VAL A 47 3.96 -6.91 -4.09
C VAL A 47 3.07 -7.98 -4.70
N PHE A 48 2.93 -7.91 -6.02
CA PHE A 48 2.06 -8.82 -6.76
C PHE A 48 2.50 -10.29 -6.53
N PRO A 49 1.60 -11.26 -6.36
CA PRO A 49 0.15 -11.11 -6.55
C PRO A 49 -0.64 -10.78 -5.26
N ASN A 50 -0.13 -11.10 -4.08
CA ASN A 50 -1.00 -11.20 -2.90
C ASN A 50 -0.35 -10.74 -1.59
N PHE A 51 0.75 -10.01 -1.64
CA PHE A 51 1.37 -9.43 -0.46
C PHE A 51 1.21 -7.90 -0.47
N SER A 52 0.84 -7.33 0.66
CA SER A 52 0.82 -5.88 0.82
C SER A 52 1.38 -5.45 2.17
N PHE A 53 1.76 -4.18 2.24
CA PHE A 53 2.21 -3.57 3.47
C PHE A 53 1.61 -2.18 3.63
N LEU A 54 1.41 -1.79 4.86
CA LEU A 54 1.04 -0.46 5.28
C LEU A 54 2.15 0.09 6.18
N ARG A 55 2.55 1.34 5.94
CA ARG A 55 3.48 2.08 6.78
C ARG A 55 2.92 3.47 7.05
N ALA A 56 2.25 3.59 8.17
CA ALA A 56 1.78 4.84 8.77
C ALA A 56 2.06 4.74 10.28
N ALA A 57 1.30 5.42 11.15
CA ALA A 57 1.35 5.12 12.58
C ALA A 57 1.00 3.65 12.82
N SER A 58 -0.04 3.15 12.16
CA SER A 58 -0.32 1.72 12.04
C SER A 58 0.57 1.07 10.99
N ARG A 59 1.12 -0.09 11.32
CA ARG A 59 2.05 -0.83 10.44
C ARG A 59 1.64 -2.27 10.33
N THR A 60 1.31 -2.70 9.11
CA THR A 60 0.89 -4.06 8.86
C THR A 60 1.57 -4.67 7.64
N PHE A 61 1.86 -5.98 7.74
CA PHE A 61 2.07 -6.84 6.59
C PHE A 61 0.85 -7.70 6.40
N ARG A 62 0.45 -7.92 5.16
CA ARG A 62 -0.76 -8.65 4.82
C ARG A 62 -0.51 -9.63 3.69
N VAL A 63 -1.09 -10.82 3.83
CA VAL A 63 -1.16 -11.80 2.76
C VAL A 63 -2.63 -12.08 2.46
N TRP A 64 -2.97 -11.94 1.19
CA TRP A 64 -4.32 -12.07 0.66
C TRP A 64 -4.48 -13.45 0.05
N HIS A 65 -5.20 -14.33 0.72
CA HIS A 65 -5.44 -15.70 0.26
C HIS A 65 -6.80 -15.81 -0.41
N PRO A 66 -6.88 -15.97 -1.74
CA PRO A 66 -8.16 -16.21 -2.41
C PRO A 66 -8.75 -17.56 -1.94
N ARG A 67 -10.02 -17.53 -1.59
CA ARG A 67 -10.81 -18.69 -1.17
C ARG A 67 -12.04 -18.89 -2.08
N GLY A 68 -11.87 -18.61 -3.35
CA GLY A 68 -12.93 -18.64 -4.36
C GLY A 68 -13.10 -17.28 -5.04
N PRO A 69 -14.10 -17.13 -5.90
CA PRO A 69 -14.27 -15.92 -6.71
C PRO A 69 -14.78 -14.71 -5.91
N ASP A 70 -15.26 -14.90 -4.71
CA ASP A 70 -15.92 -13.89 -3.89
C ASP A 70 -15.48 -13.88 -2.43
N LYS A 71 -14.43 -14.63 -2.09
CA LYS A 71 -13.92 -14.73 -0.73
C LYS A 71 -12.41 -14.60 -0.68
N ILE A 72 -11.94 -13.85 0.29
CA ILE A 72 -10.54 -13.71 0.62
C ILE A 72 -10.36 -14.03 2.11
N GLU A 73 -9.31 -14.78 2.42
CA GLU A 73 -8.80 -14.91 3.78
C GLU A 73 -7.59 -13.99 3.92
N LEU A 74 -7.68 -13.04 4.85
CA LEU A 74 -6.63 -12.07 5.09
C LEU A 74 -5.81 -12.46 6.32
N TRP A 75 -4.52 -12.69 6.12
CA TRP A 75 -3.56 -12.82 7.19
C TRP A 75 -2.83 -11.50 7.38
N SER A 76 -2.94 -10.93 8.57
CA SER A 76 -2.37 -9.62 8.89
C SER A 76 -1.47 -9.71 10.11
N TRP A 77 -0.29 -9.08 10.03
CA TRP A 77 0.64 -8.95 11.13
C TRP A 77 0.93 -7.48 11.38
N ILE A 78 0.84 -7.07 12.63
CA ILE A 78 1.34 -5.76 13.07
C ILE A 78 2.84 -5.90 13.31
N TYR A 79 3.62 -4.99 12.73
CA TYR A 79 5.05 -4.97 12.94
C TYR A 79 5.51 -3.68 13.62
N VAL A 80 6.63 -3.78 14.33
CA VAL A 80 7.30 -2.67 15.00
C VAL A 80 8.76 -2.64 14.60
N ASP A 81 9.39 -1.47 14.66
CA ASP A 81 10.83 -1.38 14.45
C ASP A 81 11.59 -2.06 15.59
N LYS A 82 12.44 -3.03 15.24
CA LYS A 82 13.22 -3.80 16.22
C LYS A 82 14.14 -2.90 17.06
N ALA A 83 14.68 -1.83 16.47
CA ALA A 83 15.61 -0.91 17.12
C ALA A 83 14.90 0.18 17.94
N ALA A 84 13.59 0.36 17.79
CA ALA A 84 12.86 1.40 18.52
C ALA A 84 12.88 1.17 20.04
N PRO A 85 12.86 2.24 20.84
CA PRO A 85 12.68 2.15 22.28
C PRO A 85 11.36 1.45 22.67
N PRO A 86 11.27 0.85 23.86
CA PRO A 86 10.08 0.11 24.28
C PRO A 86 8.77 0.91 24.18
N GLN A 87 8.76 2.16 24.65
CA GLN A 87 7.59 3.04 24.57
C GLN A 87 7.12 3.31 23.13
N VAL A 88 8.07 3.44 22.18
CA VAL A 88 7.74 3.63 20.76
C VAL A 88 7.19 2.34 20.15
N LYS A 89 7.73 1.18 20.52
CA LYS A 89 7.19 -0.13 20.10
C LYS A 89 5.76 -0.32 20.58
N ASP A 90 5.49 0.03 21.84
CA ASP A 90 4.14 -0.06 22.40
C ASP A 90 3.18 0.89 21.71
N ALA A 91 3.60 2.11 21.39
CA ALA A 91 2.83 3.07 20.62
C ALA A 91 2.52 2.53 19.21
N MET A 92 3.50 1.98 18.49
CA MET A 92 3.32 1.36 17.17
C MET A 92 2.36 0.18 17.23
N ARG A 93 2.51 -0.69 18.23
CA ARG A 93 1.63 -1.86 18.43
C ARG A 93 0.20 -1.42 18.70
N LEU A 94 0.03 -0.44 19.57
CA LEU A 94 -1.29 0.06 19.95
C LEU A 94 -2.00 0.74 18.77
N ALA A 95 -1.28 1.56 17.98
CA ALA A 95 -1.79 2.16 16.76
C ALA A 95 -2.26 1.08 15.77
N GLY A 96 -1.45 0.03 15.56
CA GLY A 96 -1.81 -1.09 14.71
C GLY A 96 -3.07 -1.82 15.19
N VAL A 97 -3.18 -2.09 16.49
CA VAL A 97 -4.37 -2.77 17.04
C VAL A 97 -5.62 -1.91 16.91
N ARG A 98 -5.53 -0.62 17.17
CA ARG A 98 -6.68 0.29 17.07
C ARG A 98 -7.16 0.50 15.64
N GLY A 99 -6.23 0.56 14.68
CA GLY A 99 -6.55 0.83 13.28
C GLY A 99 -6.91 -0.44 12.49
N PHE A 100 -6.06 -1.45 12.55
CA PHE A 100 -6.05 -2.56 11.59
C PHE A 100 -6.02 -3.96 12.24
N SER A 101 -6.54 -4.12 13.46
CA SER A 101 -6.93 -5.43 13.98
C SER A 101 -8.33 -5.80 13.47
N PRO A 102 -8.80 -7.05 13.66
CA PRO A 102 -10.16 -7.45 13.28
C PRO A 102 -11.28 -6.57 13.88
N SER A 103 -11.01 -5.91 15.00
CA SER A 103 -11.90 -4.92 15.63
C SER A 103 -11.40 -3.48 15.48
N GLY A 104 -10.41 -3.26 14.64
CA GLY A 104 -9.86 -1.92 14.37
C GLY A 104 -10.78 -1.09 13.49
N THR A 105 -10.79 0.21 13.72
CA THR A 105 -11.72 1.14 13.07
C THR A 105 -11.61 1.08 11.54
N PHE A 106 -10.40 1.12 11.02
CA PHE A 106 -10.19 1.14 9.56
C PHE A 106 -10.39 -0.22 8.90
N GLU A 107 -10.00 -1.31 9.59
CA GLU A 107 -10.12 -2.65 9.01
C GLU A 107 -11.58 -3.05 8.77
N GLN A 108 -12.46 -2.71 9.68
CA GLN A 108 -13.90 -2.99 9.53
C GLN A 108 -14.50 -2.22 8.36
N ASP A 109 -14.19 -0.94 8.23
CA ASP A 109 -14.66 -0.10 7.12
C ASP A 109 -14.11 -0.61 5.77
N ASP A 110 -12.84 -0.97 5.73
CA ASP A 110 -12.21 -1.52 4.52
C ASP A 110 -12.87 -2.84 4.10
N MET A 111 -13.12 -3.74 5.04
CA MET A 111 -13.74 -5.04 4.77
C MET A 111 -15.16 -4.89 4.23
N ASP A 112 -15.95 -3.97 4.77
CA ASP A 112 -17.29 -3.69 4.27
C ASP A 112 -17.23 -3.13 2.84
N ASN A 113 -16.35 -2.17 2.60
CA ASN A 113 -16.13 -1.60 1.27
C ASN A 113 -15.75 -2.68 0.24
N TRP A 114 -14.83 -3.59 0.54
CA TRP A 114 -14.43 -4.66 -0.39
C TRP A 114 -15.59 -5.62 -0.67
N GLN A 115 -16.39 -5.95 0.35
CA GLN A 115 -17.58 -6.77 0.17
C GLN A 115 -18.59 -6.09 -0.73
N GLN A 116 -18.88 -4.81 -0.51
CA GLN A 116 -19.82 -4.03 -1.30
C GLN A 116 -19.35 -3.88 -2.76
N CYS A 117 -18.06 -3.64 -2.98
CA CYS A 117 -17.48 -3.63 -4.33
C CYS A 117 -17.72 -4.96 -5.06
N THR A 118 -17.46 -6.08 -4.39
CA THR A 118 -17.69 -7.42 -4.96
C THR A 118 -19.17 -7.65 -5.31
N GLN A 119 -20.08 -7.25 -4.43
CA GLN A 119 -21.51 -7.35 -4.66
C GLN A 119 -21.96 -6.47 -5.84
N THR A 120 -21.46 -5.24 -5.90
CA THR A 120 -21.77 -4.30 -7.00
C THR A 120 -21.33 -4.86 -8.35
N CYS A 121 -20.18 -5.53 -8.43
CA CYS A 121 -19.70 -6.17 -9.65
C CYS A 121 -20.60 -7.32 -10.15
N ARG A 122 -21.49 -7.84 -9.31
CA ARG A 122 -22.49 -8.86 -9.71
C ARG A 122 -23.73 -8.25 -10.38
N GLY A 123 -23.90 -6.94 -10.30
CA GLY A 123 -25.04 -6.22 -10.86
C GLY A 123 -25.12 -6.33 -12.38
N LEU A 124 -26.34 -6.48 -12.90
CA LEU A 124 -26.57 -6.60 -14.34
C LEU A 124 -26.11 -5.35 -15.11
N VAL A 125 -26.31 -4.18 -14.52
CA VAL A 125 -25.92 -2.89 -15.13
C VAL A 125 -24.41 -2.67 -15.04
N SER A 126 -23.80 -2.89 -13.88
CA SER A 126 -22.38 -2.68 -13.66
C SER A 126 -21.49 -3.54 -14.57
N ARG A 127 -21.93 -4.73 -14.94
CA ARG A 127 -21.21 -5.60 -15.88
C ARG A 127 -21.17 -5.08 -17.32
N ARG A 128 -22.00 -4.11 -17.67
CA ARG A 128 -22.07 -3.55 -19.02
C ARG A 128 -21.08 -2.42 -19.26
N TYR A 129 -20.49 -1.90 -18.21
CA TYR A 129 -19.57 -0.77 -18.27
C TYR A 129 -18.15 -1.19 -17.92
N ALA A 130 -17.20 -0.71 -18.70
CA ALA A 130 -15.79 -0.83 -18.34
C ALA A 130 -15.47 0.08 -17.15
N LEU A 131 -14.62 -0.40 -16.24
CA LEU A 131 -14.09 0.43 -15.18
C LEU A 131 -13.13 1.46 -15.78
N ASN A 132 -13.29 2.70 -15.38
CA ASN A 132 -12.41 3.79 -15.79
C ASN A 132 -11.21 3.86 -14.82
N MET A 133 -9.99 3.70 -15.35
CA MET A 133 -8.74 3.80 -14.61
C MET A 133 -7.81 4.84 -15.26
N GLN A 134 -8.35 5.99 -15.62
CA GLN A 134 -7.62 7.01 -16.38
C GLN A 134 -7.11 8.18 -15.52
N MET A 135 -7.38 8.21 -14.23
CA MET A 135 -6.89 9.28 -13.36
C MET A 135 -5.36 9.34 -13.40
N GLY A 136 -4.83 10.50 -13.79
CA GLY A 136 -3.40 10.73 -13.96
C GLY A 136 -2.76 10.01 -15.16
N LEU A 137 -3.55 9.55 -16.14
CA LEU A 137 -3.03 8.96 -17.37
C LEU A 137 -2.22 9.98 -18.17
N GLY A 138 -1.03 9.57 -18.63
CA GLY A 138 -0.10 10.44 -19.36
C GLY A 138 0.83 11.27 -18.47
N HIS A 139 0.72 11.14 -17.16
CA HIS A 139 1.61 11.76 -16.18
C HIS A 139 2.57 10.76 -15.53
N GLU A 140 2.63 9.54 -16.06
CA GLU A 140 3.62 8.56 -15.66
C GLU A 140 4.93 8.77 -16.43
N ARG A 141 6.03 8.60 -15.71
CA ARG A 141 7.37 8.56 -16.28
C ARG A 141 8.17 7.42 -15.67
N PHE A 142 9.08 6.87 -16.46
CA PHE A 142 10.04 5.91 -15.92
C PHE A 142 11.12 6.69 -15.16
N ASP A 143 11.36 6.34 -13.92
CA ASP A 143 12.41 6.92 -13.10
C ASP A 143 13.63 6.00 -13.13
N GLU A 144 14.71 6.48 -13.74
CA GLU A 144 15.93 5.69 -13.96
C GLU A 144 16.66 5.33 -12.67
N ASP A 145 16.54 6.14 -11.63
CA ASP A 145 17.20 5.85 -10.36
C ASP A 145 16.40 4.86 -9.51
N LEU A 146 15.08 4.93 -9.58
CA LEU A 146 14.20 3.98 -8.91
C LEU A 146 13.99 2.71 -9.73
N LYS A 147 14.36 2.72 -11.03
CA LYS A 147 14.06 1.65 -12.01
C LYS A 147 12.57 1.27 -11.99
N ALA A 148 11.70 2.28 -11.88
CA ALA A 148 10.27 2.10 -11.71
C ALA A 148 9.47 3.21 -12.40
N TRP A 149 8.22 2.90 -12.73
CA TRP A 149 7.27 3.90 -13.18
C TRP A 149 6.79 4.72 -11.99
N ALA A 150 6.91 6.03 -12.10
CA ALA A 150 6.46 7.00 -11.11
C ALA A 150 5.40 7.92 -11.72
N SER A 151 4.47 8.40 -10.91
CA SER A 151 3.49 9.40 -11.27
C SER A 151 3.71 10.67 -10.47
N ASP A 152 3.56 11.82 -11.11
CA ASP A 152 3.66 13.12 -10.45
C ASP A 152 2.41 13.43 -9.61
N TYR A 153 1.34 12.66 -9.80
CA TYR A 153 0.08 12.83 -9.08
C TYR A 153 -0.04 11.82 -7.93
N ARG A 154 -0.24 12.34 -6.73
CA ARG A 154 -0.46 11.52 -5.52
C ARG A 154 -1.69 10.60 -5.67
N PHE A 155 -2.77 11.13 -6.20
CA PHE A 155 -4.02 10.40 -6.42
C PHE A 155 -4.15 9.98 -7.88
N SER A 156 -3.20 9.19 -8.39
CA SER A 156 -3.29 8.61 -9.72
C SER A 156 -3.66 7.14 -9.64
N GLU A 157 -4.25 6.63 -10.71
CA GLU A 157 -4.53 5.19 -10.86
C GLU A 157 -3.38 4.45 -11.56
N SER A 158 -2.19 5.06 -11.60
CA SER A 158 -1.00 4.46 -12.19
C SER A 158 -0.70 3.09 -11.60
N ASN A 159 -0.75 2.96 -10.27
CA ASN A 159 -0.50 1.69 -9.59
C ASN A 159 -1.52 0.62 -9.97
N HIS A 160 -2.79 0.98 -10.13
CA HIS A 160 -3.84 0.05 -10.58
C HIS A 160 -3.57 -0.41 -12.02
N ARG A 161 -3.21 0.51 -12.93
CA ARG A 161 -2.86 0.18 -14.31
C ARG A 161 -1.65 -0.76 -14.36
N GLN A 162 -0.61 -0.52 -13.57
CA GLN A 162 0.57 -1.38 -13.51
C GLN A 162 0.23 -2.78 -12.92
N PHE A 163 -0.62 -2.84 -11.91
CA PHE A 163 -1.09 -4.09 -11.34
C PHE A 163 -1.79 -4.96 -12.40
N TYR A 164 -2.73 -4.40 -13.15
CA TYR A 164 -3.43 -5.14 -14.21
C TYR A 164 -2.54 -5.47 -15.40
N ARG A 165 -1.58 -4.62 -15.75
CA ARG A 165 -0.56 -4.95 -16.75
C ARG A 165 0.25 -6.17 -16.33
N ARG A 166 0.68 -6.22 -15.08
CA ARG A 166 1.43 -7.37 -14.56
C ARG A 166 0.58 -8.62 -14.53
N TRP A 167 -0.65 -8.51 -14.12
CA TRP A 167 -1.61 -9.61 -14.18
C TRP A 167 -1.76 -10.14 -15.62
N ALA A 168 -1.98 -9.28 -16.59
CA ALA A 168 -2.13 -9.68 -17.99
C ALA A 168 -0.86 -10.34 -18.55
N GLN A 169 0.32 -9.85 -18.19
CA GLN A 169 1.60 -10.50 -18.57
C GLN A 169 1.68 -11.93 -18.01
N LEU A 170 1.34 -12.11 -16.75
CA LEU A 170 1.38 -13.42 -16.11
C LEU A 170 0.36 -14.39 -16.72
N MET A 171 -0.83 -13.92 -17.05
CA MET A 171 -1.87 -14.74 -17.69
C MET A 171 -1.52 -15.12 -19.13
N ALA A 172 -0.76 -14.30 -19.83
CA ALA A 172 -0.32 -14.58 -21.22
C ALA A 172 0.96 -15.43 -21.28
N ALA A 173 1.78 -15.45 -20.23
CA ALA A 173 3.04 -16.16 -20.20
C ALA A 173 2.85 -17.68 -20.16
N LYS A 174 3.63 -18.40 -20.95
CA LYS A 174 3.66 -19.87 -20.93
C LYS A 174 4.71 -20.42 -19.95
N ASN A 175 5.71 -19.63 -19.65
CA ASN A 175 6.79 -19.96 -18.72
C ASN A 175 7.41 -18.68 -18.14
N TRP A 176 8.27 -18.81 -17.13
CA TRP A 176 8.90 -17.67 -16.48
C TRP A 176 9.81 -16.82 -17.38
N ALA A 177 10.39 -17.42 -18.42
CA ALA A 177 11.26 -16.68 -19.34
C ALA A 177 10.48 -15.71 -20.26
N ASP A 178 9.18 -15.91 -20.42
CA ASP A 178 8.31 -15.00 -21.19
C ASP A 178 8.02 -13.70 -20.44
N LEU A 179 8.29 -13.68 -19.13
CA LEU A 179 8.04 -12.51 -18.29
C LEU A 179 9.23 -11.55 -18.38
N LYS A 180 9.07 -10.50 -19.17
CA LYS A 180 10.04 -9.40 -19.20
C LYS A 180 9.99 -8.63 -17.89
N SER A 181 11.15 -8.36 -17.31
CA SER A 181 11.36 -7.49 -16.16
C SER A 181 10.97 -6.04 -16.46
#